data_18227d8db63e282362e51dc87082e3ee
#
_entry.id   18227d8db63e282362e51dc87082e3ee
#
_cell.length_a   1.000
_cell.length_b   1.000
_cell.length_c   1.000
_cell.angle_alpha   90.00
_cell.angle_beta   90.00
_cell.angle_gamma   90.00
#
_symmetry.space_group_name_H-M   'P 1'
#
loop_
_entity.id
_entity.type
_entity.pdbx_description
1 polymer ?
#
loop_
_entity_poly.entity_id
_entity_poly.type
_entity_poly.pdbx_seq_one_letter_code
_entity_poly.pdbx_strand_id
1 'polypeptide(L)'
;MPFSFINTVASWMLKKRIHQIELFEKYPLNVQNEELKKLIQISKNTEFGKQYEFSSIDSYETFASRVPSFTYEEYFPIINKTINGNQNIFWPEKIKWFAQSSGTTNSKSKFIPVSNTSLDDCHFKGGKDMLCLYLNNNENSNMFLGKSLRLGGSRKIYENNDHYFGDLSAILIDNLPAWAELISTPNNEISLMEKWDEKIEAIIRGTLQEDVRSLAGVPSWMLTLMNKLLETTGKKYIDEIWKNLEVYFHGGVSFKPYRTEFKNIISNKQFKYYEVYNASEGFFAIQDRNDSDELLLMLDYGIFYEFIEINNSTKSEKIIDLSMVEVGVNYALIISTNSGLWRYKIGDTTVSYTHLTLPTNREV
;
A
#
# COMPACT_ATOMS: atom_id res chain seq x y z
N MET A 1 29.29 -15.97 10.64
CA MET A 1 28.35 -17.01 11.15
C MET A 1 26.97 -16.52 11.59
N PRO A 2 26.71 -15.26 11.96
CA PRO A 2 25.31 -14.80 12.22
C PRO A 2 24.42 -14.76 10.97
N PHE A 3 25.00 -14.50 9.80
CA PHE A 3 24.21 -14.32 8.55
C PHE A 3 23.55 -15.61 8.02
N SER A 4 24.17 -16.79 8.22
CA SER A 4 23.56 -18.05 7.76
C SER A 4 22.31 -18.43 8.56
N PHE A 5 22.27 -18.11 9.85
CA PHE A 5 21.12 -18.37 10.72
C PHE A 5 19.97 -17.42 10.40
N ILE A 6 20.28 -16.14 10.19
CA ILE A 6 19.29 -15.13 9.79
C ILE A 6 18.67 -15.50 8.43
N ASN A 7 19.49 -15.91 7.46
CA ASN A 7 19.01 -16.38 6.16
C ASN A 7 18.12 -17.63 6.28
N THR A 8 18.44 -18.56 7.18
CA THR A 8 17.64 -19.78 7.38
C THR A 8 16.26 -19.44 7.98
N VAL A 9 16.22 -18.61 9.02
CA VAL A 9 14.96 -18.19 9.65
C VAL A 9 14.14 -17.33 8.69
N ALA A 10 14.76 -16.37 8.00
CA ALA A 10 14.10 -15.56 6.98
C ALA A 10 13.55 -16.45 5.86
N SER A 11 14.33 -17.38 5.32
CA SER A 11 13.88 -18.32 4.28
C SER A 11 12.70 -19.18 4.75
N TRP A 12 12.69 -19.63 6.02
CA TRP A 12 11.57 -20.39 6.56
C TRP A 12 10.29 -19.54 6.67
N MET A 13 10.40 -18.31 7.19
CA MET A 13 9.29 -17.38 7.28
C MET A 13 8.72 -17.02 5.89
N LEU A 14 9.61 -16.80 4.92
CA LEU A 14 9.27 -16.54 3.53
C LEU A 14 8.47 -17.71 2.92
N LYS A 15 8.98 -18.95 3.05
CA LYS A 15 8.30 -20.14 2.52
C LYS A 15 6.91 -20.34 3.13
N LYS A 16 6.77 -20.13 4.44
CA LYS A 16 5.47 -20.20 5.11
C LYS A 16 4.50 -19.18 4.53
N ARG A 17 4.97 -17.96 4.28
CA ARG A 17 4.12 -16.88 3.75
C ARG A 17 3.73 -17.14 2.29
N ILE A 18 4.65 -17.57 1.45
CA ILE A 18 4.34 -17.94 0.06
C ILE A 18 3.27 -19.03 0.01
N HIS A 19 3.38 -20.06 0.86
CA HIS A 19 2.35 -21.08 0.93
C HIS A 19 0.97 -20.54 1.36
N GLN A 20 0.91 -19.55 2.23
CA GLN A 20 -0.35 -18.88 2.59
C GLN A 20 -0.93 -18.09 1.40
N ILE A 21 -0.07 -17.44 0.61
CA ILE A 21 -0.47 -16.72 -0.62
C ILE A 21 -1.06 -17.73 -1.63
N GLU A 22 -0.38 -18.86 -1.87
CA GLU A 22 -0.90 -19.93 -2.73
C GLU A 22 -2.27 -20.48 -2.25
N LEU A 23 -2.48 -20.56 -0.93
CA LEU A 23 -3.75 -21.00 -0.37
C LEU A 23 -4.88 -20.00 -0.63
N PHE A 24 -4.65 -18.71 -0.49
CA PHE A 24 -5.73 -17.74 -0.78
C PHE A 24 -5.99 -17.58 -2.28
N GLU A 25 -4.98 -17.79 -3.14
CA GLU A 25 -5.20 -17.90 -4.59
C GLU A 25 -6.13 -19.08 -4.93
N LYS A 26 -5.96 -20.19 -4.22
CA LYS A 26 -6.76 -21.40 -4.41
C LYS A 26 -8.17 -21.29 -3.80
N TYR A 27 -8.34 -20.57 -2.71
CA TYR A 27 -9.59 -20.45 -1.96
C TYR A 27 -9.99 -18.99 -1.70
N PRO A 28 -10.04 -18.12 -2.74
CA PRO A 28 -10.19 -16.68 -2.56
C PRO A 28 -11.48 -16.28 -1.86
N LEU A 29 -12.59 -16.93 -2.19
CA LEU A 29 -13.89 -16.64 -1.62
C LEU A 29 -13.97 -16.99 -0.14
N ASN A 30 -13.35 -18.11 0.26
CA ASN A 30 -13.29 -18.49 1.67
C ASN A 30 -12.53 -17.44 2.49
N VAL A 31 -11.38 -16.98 2.00
CA VAL A 31 -10.57 -15.96 2.67
C VAL A 31 -11.34 -14.65 2.79
N GLN A 32 -11.96 -14.16 1.72
CA GLN A 32 -12.73 -12.92 1.75
C GLN A 32 -13.98 -13.02 2.65
N ASN A 33 -14.67 -14.15 2.67
CA ASN A 33 -15.78 -14.38 3.58
C ASN A 33 -15.33 -14.36 5.06
N GLU A 34 -14.18 -14.97 5.38
CA GLU A 34 -13.62 -14.91 6.73
C GLU A 34 -13.17 -13.51 7.12
N GLU A 35 -12.56 -12.74 6.20
CA GLU A 35 -12.20 -11.35 6.45
C GLU A 35 -13.45 -10.48 6.71
N LEU A 36 -14.51 -10.62 5.92
CA LEU A 36 -15.77 -9.90 6.16
C LEU A 36 -16.35 -10.22 7.54
N LYS A 37 -16.44 -11.51 7.90
CA LYS A 37 -16.93 -11.95 9.22
C LYS A 37 -16.10 -11.39 10.35
N LYS A 38 -14.77 -11.41 10.21
CA LYS A 38 -13.81 -10.86 11.19
C LYS A 38 -14.03 -9.36 11.40
N LEU A 39 -14.12 -8.59 10.31
CA LEU A 39 -14.36 -7.14 10.34
C LEU A 39 -15.69 -6.80 11.06
N ILE A 40 -16.77 -7.48 10.67
CA ILE A 40 -18.11 -7.31 11.27
C ILE A 40 -18.08 -7.66 12.78
N GLN A 41 -17.49 -8.79 13.14
CA GLN A 41 -17.42 -9.25 14.53
C GLN A 41 -16.63 -8.28 15.43
N ILE A 42 -15.52 -7.73 14.93
CA ILE A 42 -14.71 -6.76 15.67
C ILE A 42 -15.50 -5.46 15.87
N SER A 43 -16.24 -5.03 14.85
CA SER A 43 -16.91 -3.71 14.85
C SER A 43 -18.35 -3.70 15.33
N LYS A 44 -18.93 -4.86 15.68
CA LYS A 44 -20.36 -4.96 16.06
C LYS A 44 -20.81 -4.05 17.21
N ASN A 45 -19.89 -3.66 18.09
CA ASN A 45 -20.18 -2.81 19.25
C ASN A 45 -19.86 -1.32 19.00
N THR A 46 -19.35 -0.95 17.83
CA THR A 46 -19.15 0.45 17.44
C THR A 46 -20.48 1.16 17.20
N GLU A 47 -20.49 2.48 17.12
CA GLU A 47 -21.69 3.24 16.74
C GLU A 47 -22.22 2.78 15.38
N PHE A 48 -21.31 2.67 14.37
CA PHE A 48 -21.64 2.20 13.03
C PHE A 48 -22.17 0.76 13.03
N GLY A 49 -21.49 -0.16 13.75
CA GLY A 49 -21.92 -1.55 13.84
C GLY A 49 -23.31 -1.73 14.50
N LYS A 50 -23.64 -0.90 15.48
CA LYS A 50 -24.99 -0.88 16.08
C LYS A 50 -26.02 -0.30 15.14
N GLN A 51 -25.69 0.80 14.43
CA GLN A 51 -26.58 1.44 13.46
C GLN A 51 -27.01 0.48 12.34
N TYR A 52 -26.08 -0.36 11.86
CA TYR A 52 -26.33 -1.32 10.78
C TYR A 52 -26.52 -2.76 11.28
N GLU A 53 -26.76 -2.95 12.59
CA GLU A 53 -27.09 -4.23 13.23
C GLU A 53 -26.07 -5.35 12.92
N PHE A 54 -24.77 -5.06 13.00
CA PHE A 54 -23.69 -6.01 12.68
C PHE A 54 -23.76 -7.32 13.45
N SER A 55 -24.34 -7.33 14.65
CA SER A 55 -24.51 -8.53 15.46
C SER A 55 -25.41 -9.60 14.84
N SER A 56 -26.23 -9.24 13.85
CA SER A 56 -27.17 -10.13 13.15
C SER A 56 -26.85 -10.28 11.67
N ILE A 57 -25.65 -9.84 11.21
CA ILE A 57 -25.16 -10.09 9.86
C ILE A 57 -24.40 -11.41 9.84
N ASP A 58 -24.88 -12.37 9.07
CA ASP A 58 -24.32 -13.72 8.93
C ASP A 58 -23.85 -14.05 7.51
N SER A 59 -24.19 -13.22 6.53
CA SER A 59 -23.85 -13.41 5.13
C SER A 59 -23.50 -12.09 4.41
N TYR A 60 -22.87 -12.21 3.25
CA TYR A 60 -22.60 -11.08 2.37
C TYR A 60 -23.88 -10.38 1.91
N GLU A 61 -24.91 -11.14 1.55
CA GLU A 61 -26.20 -10.60 1.09
C GLU A 61 -26.86 -9.75 2.17
N THR A 62 -26.80 -10.21 3.42
CA THR A 62 -27.32 -9.44 4.57
C THR A 62 -26.50 -8.18 4.78
N PHE A 63 -25.16 -8.26 4.72
CA PHE A 63 -24.27 -7.10 4.79
C PHE A 63 -24.55 -6.09 3.69
N ALA A 64 -24.59 -6.54 2.43
CA ALA A 64 -24.80 -5.68 1.25
C ALA A 64 -26.18 -5.01 1.24
N SER A 65 -27.21 -5.67 1.77
CA SER A 65 -28.56 -5.11 1.85
C SER A 65 -28.72 -4.03 2.94
N ARG A 66 -27.93 -4.10 4.02
CA ARG A 66 -28.05 -3.19 5.18
C ARG A 66 -27.12 -2.01 5.11
N VAL A 67 -25.87 -2.24 4.70
CA VAL A 67 -24.84 -1.22 4.69
C VAL A 67 -24.80 -0.58 3.29
N PRO A 68 -25.10 0.71 3.13
CA PRO A 68 -24.94 1.38 1.84
C PRO A 68 -23.46 1.50 1.47
N SER A 69 -23.18 1.70 0.17
CA SER A 69 -21.85 2.12 -0.28
C SER A 69 -21.70 3.63 -0.14
N PHE A 70 -20.50 4.09 0.17
CA PHE A 70 -20.22 5.49 0.47
C PHE A 70 -19.13 6.05 -0.44
N THR A 71 -19.32 7.27 -0.91
CA THR A 71 -18.25 8.17 -1.36
C THR A 71 -17.53 8.77 -0.15
N TYR A 72 -16.40 9.45 -0.36
CA TYR A 72 -15.73 10.16 0.73
C TYR A 72 -16.62 11.22 1.37
N GLU A 73 -17.32 11.99 0.57
CA GLU A 73 -18.20 13.08 1.01
C GLU A 73 -19.33 12.56 1.91
N GLU A 74 -19.88 11.40 1.58
CA GLU A 74 -20.93 10.74 2.35
C GLU A 74 -20.38 10.11 3.65
N TYR A 75 -19.13 9.62 3.62
CA TYR A 75 -18.47 8.98 4.77
C TYR A 75 -17.81 10.00 5.71
N PHE A 76 -17.41 11.17 5.20
CA PHE A 76 -16.71 12.19 5.98
C PHE A 76 -17.41 12.64 7.26
N PRO A 77 -18.74 12.80 7.34
CA PRO A 77 -19.43 13.10 8.60
C PRO A 77 -19.18 12.09 9.70
N ILE A 78 -18.99 10.80 9.33
CA ILE A 78 -18.67 9.71 10.26
C ILE A 78 -17.21 9.82 10.73
N ILE A 79 -16.27 10.03 9.80
CA ILE A 79 -14.85 10.29 10.09
C ILE A 79 -14.71 11.52 11.00
N ASN A 80 -15.43 12.59 10.70
CA ASN A 80 -15.35 13.86 11.41
C ASN A 80 -15.77 13.75 12.90
N LYS A 81 -16.64 12.81 13.26
CA LYS A 81 -16.93 12.51 14.67
C LYS A 81 -15.65 12.10 15.41
N THR A 82 -14.84 11.22 14.79
CA THR A 82 -13.58 10.76 15.39
C THR A 82 -12.56 11.88 15.44
N ILE A 83 -12.43 12.69 14.40
CA ILE A 83 -11.54 13.89 14.37
C ILE A 83 -11.90 14.85 15.52
N ASN A 84 -13.18 14.96 15.87
CA ASN A 84 -13.68 15.78 16.97
C ASN A 84 -13.56 15.10 18.35
N GLY A 85 -12.78 14.00 18.46
CA GLY A 85 -12.47 13.33 19.72
C GLY A 85 -13.37 12.16 20.10
N ASN A 86 -14.44 11.86 19.34
CA ASN A 86 -15.27 10.69 19.61
C ASN A 86 -14.53 9.42 19.20
N GLN A 87 -14.61 8.36 20.01
CA GLN A 87 -13.98 7.08 19.74
C GLN A 87 -15.06 6.00 19.57
N ASN A 88 -14.66 4.82 19.05
CA ASN A 88 -15.57 3.69 18.83
C ASN A 88 -16.74 4.03 17.89
N ILE A 89 -16.50 4.90 16.91
CA ILE A 89 -17.52 5.31 15.92
C ILE A 89 -17.68 4.23 14.84
N PHE A 90 -16.63 3.96 14.08
CA PHE A 90 -16.64 3.02 12.95
C PHE A 90 -15.65 1.85 13.16
N TRP A 91 -14.68 2.00 14.06
CA TRP A 91 -13.70 1.01 14.46
C TRP A 91 -13.48 1.06 15.98
N PRO A 92 -13.27 -0.07 16.68
CA PRO A 92 -13.19 -0.06 18.13
C PRO A 92 -11.88 0.47 18.72
N GLU A 93 -10.79 0.43 17.93
CA GLU A 93 -9.51 1.00 18.36
C GLU A 93 -9.54 2.53 18.36
N LYS A 94 -8.69 3.14 19.19
CA LYS A 94 -8.42 4.58 19.12
C LYS A 94 -7.71 4.88 17.80
N ILE A 95 -8.35 5.63 16.92
CA ILE A 95 -7.73 6.15 15.70
C ILE A 95 -6.87 7.35 16.09
N LYS A 96 -5.55 7.20 15.97
CA LYS A 96 -4.59 8.27 16.21
C LYS A 96 -4.18 9.00 14.93
N TRP A 97 -4.15 8.29 13.82
CA TRP A 97 -3.60 8.74 12.56
C TRP A 97 -4.68 8.94 11.51
N PHE A 98 -4.59 10.05 10.80
CA PHE A 98 -5.37 10.31 9.60
C PHE A 98 -4.41 10.58 8.43
N ALA A 99 -4.40 9.68 7.46
CA ALA A 99 -3.61 9.88 6.25
C ALA A 99 -4.27 10.94 5.37
N GLN A 100 -3.51 11.96 5.01
CA GLN A 100 -3.94 13.01 4.12
C GLN A 100 -3.67 12.61 2.67
N SER A 101 -4.73 12.43 1.89
CA SER A 101 -4.61 12.13 0.47
C SER A 101 -5.01 13.35 -0.37
N SER A 102 -4.31 13.58 -1.48
CA SER A 102 -4.69 14.59 -2.45
C SER A 102 -5.98 14.13 -3.15
N GLY A 103 -7.09 14.83 -2.92
CA GLY A 103 -8.35 14.54 -3.62
C GLY A 103 -8.21 14.85 -5.11
N THR A 104 -8.47 13.86 -5.96
CA THR A 104 -8.40 14.02 -7.43
C THR A 104 -9.58 14.79 -8.01
N THR A 105 -10.71 14.89 -7.31
CA THR A 105 -11.97 15.43 -7.85
C THR A 105 -12.43 16.77 -7.26
N ASN A 106 -12.00 17.10 -6.04
CA ASN A 106 -12.35 18.38 -5.40
C ASN A 106 -11.14 18.83 -4.58
N SER A 107 -10.58 19.98 -4.83
CA SER A 107 -9.39 20.62 -4.24
C SER A 107 -9.20 20.52 -2.70
N LYS A 108 -9.93 19.67 -2.00
CA LYS A 108 -9.85 19.44 -0.56
C LYS A 108 -9.19 18.08 -0.29
N SER A 109 -8.16 18.09 0.56
CA SER A 109 -7.53 16.86 1.05
C SER A 109 -8.54 15.96 1.76
N LYS A 110 -8.46 14.66 1.48
CA LYS A 110 -9.20 13.63 2.21
C LYS A 110 -8.43 13.23 3.45
N PHE A 111 -9.12 12.92 4.54
CA PHE A 111 -8.56 12.41 5.78
C PHE A 111 -9.01 10.96 5.96
N ILE A 112 -8.10 10.03 5.74
CA ILE A 112 -8.37 8.60 5.80
C ILE A 112 -7.90 8.07 7.15
N PRO A 113 -8.78 7.41 7.94
CA PRO A 113 -8.39 6.86 9.24
C PRO A 113 -7.40 5.72 9.07
N VAL A 114 -6.37 5.70 9.92
CA VAL A 114 -5.37 4.63 9.98
C VAL A 114 -5.33 4.08 11.40
N SER A 115 -5.76 2.83 11.57
CA SER A 115 -5.72 2.11 12.85
C SER A 115 -4.36 1.45 13.07
N ASN A 116 -4.02 1.06 14.30
CA ASN A 116 -2.84 0.24 14.57
C ASN A 116 -2.96 -1.12 13.85
N THR A 117 -4.16 -1.73 13.87
CA THR A 117 -4.42 -2.98 13.13
C THR A 117 -4.13 -2.82 11.63
N SER A 118 -4.51 -1.70 11.01
CA SER A 118 -4.21 -1.50 9.59
C SER A 118 -2.73 -1.24 9.31
N LEU A 119 -2.02 -0.59 10.24
CA LEU A 119 -0.55 -0.44 10.12
C LEU A 119 0.11 -1.83 10.10
N ASP A 120 -0.23 -2.70 11.04
CA ASP A 120 0.41 -4.01 11.22
C ASP A 120 -0.07 -5.04 10.20
N ASP A 121 -1.39 -5.26 10.09
CA ASP A 121 -2.01 -6.35 9.33
C ASP A 121 -2.27 -6.00 7.87
N CYS A 122 -2.14 -4.73 7.47
CA CYS A 122 -2.28 -4.29 6.09
C CYS A 122 -0.97 -3.70 5.54
N HIS A 123 -0.58 -2.51 5.98
CA HIS A 123 0.54 -1.78 5.37
C HIS A 123 1.90 -2.46 5.61
N PHE A 124 2.26 -2.81 6.86
CA PHE A 124 3.54 -3.47 7.15
C PHE A 124 3.55 -4.92 6.68
N LYS A 125 2.41 -5.61 6.74
CA LYS A 125 2.26 -6.94 6.15
C LYS A 125 2.47 -6.89 4.64
N GLY A 126 1.85 -5.94 3.94
CA GLY A 126 2.05 -5.72 2.50
C GLY A 126 3.52 -5.45 2.15
N GLY A 127 4.19 -4.59 2.91
CA GLY A 127 5.63 -4.35 2.75
C GLY A 127 6.49 -5.60 2.94
N LYS A 128 6.17 -6.45 3.93
CA LYS A 128 6.85 -7.75 4.12
C LYS A 128 6.58 -8.71 2.96
N ASP A 129 5.34 -8.81 2.51
CA ASP A 129 4.94 -9.72 1.44
C ASP A 129 5.53 -9.32 0.09
N MET A 130 5.67 -8.01 -0.17
CA MET A 130 6.41 -7.50 -1.32
C MET A 130 7.85 -8.03 -1.34
N LEU A 131 8.54 -8.01 -0.19
CA LEU A 131 9.88 -8.58 -0.06
C LEU A 131 9.87 -10.11 -0.20
N CYS A 132 8.86 -10.78 0.36
CA CYS A 132 8.70 -12.23 0.24
C CYS A 132 8.56 -12.68 -1.22
N LEU A 133 7.66 -12.04 -1.97
CA LEU A 133 7.42 -12.34 -3.40
C LEU A 133 8.66 -12.05 -4.25
N TYR A 134 9.32 -10.89 -4.01
CA TYR A 134 10.56 -10.57 -4.69
C TYR A 134 11.63 -11.65 -4.48
N LEU A 135 11.90 -12.05 -3.23
CA LEU A 135 12.91 -13.04 -2.90
C LEU A 135 12.57 -14.44 -3.39
N ASN A 136 11.28 -14.81 -3.38
CA ASN A 136 10.83 -16.08 -3.95
C ASN A 136 11.13 -16.17 -5.45
N ASN A 137 10.99 -15.04 -6.16
CA ASN A 137 11.27 -14.96 -7.60
C ASN A 137 12.75 -14.72 -7.94
N ASN A 138 13.56 -14.35 -6.96
CA ASN A 138 14.97 -13.97 -7.14
C ASN A 138 15.84 -14.61 -6.04
N GLU A 139 16.02 -15.94 -6.09
CA GLU A 139 16.71 -16.73 -5.04
C GLU A 139 18.15 -16.28 -4.76
N ASN A 140 18.82 -15.69 -5.76
CA ASN A 140 20.18 -15.18 -5.64
C ASN A 140 20.27 -13.70 -5.23
N SER A 141 19.17 -13.09 -4.78
CA SER A 141 19.16 -11.72 -4.35
C SER A 141 20.03 -11.49 -3.12
N ASN A 142 20.77 -10.41 -3.15
CA ASN A 142 21.62 -9.93 -2.07
C ASN A 142 21.09 -8.63 -1.44
N MET A 143 19.83 -8.26 -1.68
CA MET A 143 19.29 -6.97 -1.27
C MET A 143 19.43 -6.67 0.23
N PHE A 144 19.39 -7.70 1.09
CA PHE A 144 19.54 -7.54 2.54
C PHE A 144 20.99 -7.41 3.03
N LEU A 145 21.98 -7.53 2.14
CA LEU A 145 23.39 -7.31 2.50
C LEU A 145 23.76 -5.81 2.52
N GLY A 146 22.85 -4.93 2.09
CA GLY A 146 23.03 -3.48 2.09
C GLY A 146 21.78 -2.75 2.56
N LYS A 147 21.62 -1.51 2.10
CA LYS A 147 20.56 -0.58 2.50
C LYS A 147 19.42 -0.53 1.49
N SER A 148 18.22 -0.28 1.99
CA SER A 148 17.03 0.06 1.23
C SER A 148 16.78 1.56 1.29
N LEU A 149 16.94 2.26 0.18
CA LEU A 149 16.64 3.69 0.11
C LEU A 149 15.13 3.89 -0.02
N ARG A 150 14.55 4.61 0.94
CA ARG A 150 13.12 4.93 0.97
C ARG A 150 12.91 6.41 0.78
N LEU A 151 12.08 6.75 -0.20
CA LEU A 151 11.69 8.11 -0.48
C LEU A 151 10.18 8.27 -0.23
N GLY A 152 9.84 8.91 0.88
CA GLY A 152 8.48 9.22 1.29
C GLY A 152 8.17 10.71 1.28
N GLY A 153 6.93 11.05 1.59
CA GLY A 153 6.47 12.42 1.77
C GLY A 153 7.14 13.16 2.94
N SER A 154 6.73 14.39 3.17
CA SER A 154 7.28 15.23 4.24
C SER A 154 6.48 15.07 5.54
N ARG A 155 7.16 15.36 6.68
CA ARG A 155 6.54 15.41 8.02
C ARG A 155 5.71 16.67 8.23
N LYS A 156 4.71 16.92 7.39
CA LYS A 156 3.62 17.84 7.78
C LYS A 156 2.61 17.10 8.64
N ILE A 157 3.09 16.52 9.73
CA ILE A 157 2.19 15.96 10.73
C ILE A 157 1.80 17.11 11.65
N TYR A 158 0.55 17.52 11.61
CA TYR A 158 -0.01 18.43 12.61
C TYR A 158 -0.90 17.65 13.56
N GLU A 159 -0.85 18.03 14.82
CA GLU A 159 -1.63 17.44 15.90
C GLU A 159 -2.87 18.30 16.17
N ASN A 160 -4.02 17.65 16.30
CA ASN A 160 -5.25 18.27 16.76
C ASN A 160 -6.06 17.25 17.55
N ASN A 161 -6.44 17.57 18.80
CA ASN A 161 -7.25 16.70 19.66
C ASN A 161 -6.68 15.28 19.83
N ASP A 162 -5.38 15.12 20.09
CA ASP A 162 -4.68 13.82 20.16
C ASP A 162 -4.71 13.00 18.84
N HIS A 163 -5.00 13.62 17.71
CA HIS A 163 -4.91 13.04 16.39
C HIS A 163 -3.76 13.65 15.58
N TYR A 164 -3.14 12.82 14.78
CA TYR A 164 -2.03 13.18 13.91
C TYR A 164 -2.45 13.07 12.45
N PHE A 165 -2.13 14.08 11.65
CA PHE A 165 -2.49 14.19 10.25
C PHE A 165 -1.24 14.34 9.39
N GLY A 166 -1.11 13.55 8.35
CA GLY A 166 0.06 13.62 7.47
C GLY A 166 -0.03 12.64 6.30
N ASP A 167 0.95 12.68 5.41
CA ASP A 167 1.03 11.70 4.33
C ASP A 167 1.15 10.28 4.88
N LEU A 168 0.51 9.29 4.24
CA LEU A 168 0.60 7.90 4.67
C LEU A 168 2.06 7.44 4.78
N SER A 169 2.91 7.80 3.82
CA SER A 169 4.33 7.42 3.85
C SER A 169 5.08 7.98 5.07
N ALA A 170 4.72 9.18 5.53
CA ALA A 170 5.28 9.75 6.76
C ALA A 170 4.78 9.00 8.01
N ILE A 171 3.49 8.65 8.04
CA ILE A 171 2.90 7.82 9.11
C ILE A 171 3.60 6.46 9.18
N LEU A 172 3.83 5.81 8.04
CA LEU A 172 4.52 4.52 7.96
C LEU A 172 5.97 4.62 8.43
N ILE A 173 6.70 5.66 8.04
CA ILE A 173 8.09 5.88 8.46
C ILE A 173 8.16 6.13 9.98
N ASP A 174 7.26 6.91 10.53
CA ASP A 174 7.23 7.24 11.97
C ASP A 174 6.87 6.02 12.85
N ASN A 175 6.20 5.02 12.28
CA ASN A 175 5.80 3.78 12.96
C ASN A 175 6.57 2.55 12.47
N LEU A 176 7.73 2.71 11.80
CA LEU A 176 8.48 1.59 11.24
C LEU A 176 8.92 0.60 12.33
N PRO A 177 8.78 -0.72 12.10
CA PRO A 177 9.38 -1.71 12.96
C PRO A 177 10.92 -1.57 12.99
N ALA A 178 11.53 -1.75 14.16
CA ALA A 178 12.98 -1.56 14.37
C ALA A 178 13.86 -2.32 13.36
N TRP A 179 13.47 -3.54 12.96
CA TRP A 179 14.21 -4.31 11.95
C TRP A 179 14.22 -3.62 10.57
N ALA A 180 13.12 -2.95 10.21
CA ALA A 180 12.99 -2.26 8.93
C ALA A 180 13.77 -0.93 8.94
N GLU A 181 13.88 -0.30 10.09
CA GLU A 181 14.70 0.91 10.28
C GLU A 181 16.20 0.59 10.11
N LEU A 182 16.67 -0.54 10.65
CA LEU A 182 18.07 -0.96 10.55
C LEU A 182 18.58 -1.12 9.11
N ILE A 183 17.74 -1.57 8.20
CA ILE A 183 18.09 -1.78 6.78
C ILE A 183 17.75 -0.56 5.91
N SER A 184 17.13 0.47 6.46
CA SER A 184 16.68 1.65 5.71
C SER A 184 17.75 2.73 5.63
N THR A 185 17.68 3.51 4.56
CA THR A 185 18.39 4.77 4.37
C THR A 185 17.50 5.77 3.61
N PRO A 186 17.64 7.07 3.82
CA PRO A 186 18.34 7.71 4.94
C PRO A 186 17.65 7.45 6.28
N ASN A 187 18.20 8.01 7.38
CA ASN A 187 17.53 7.95 8.67
C ASN A 187 16.19 8.71 8.68
N ASN A 188 15.38 8.50 9.72
CA ASN A 188 14.03 9.07 9.79
C ASN A 188 14.02 10.61 9.79
N GLU A 189 15.03 11.27 10.38
CA GLU A 189 15.13 12.74 10.41
C GLU A 189 15.21 13.31 8.98
N ILE A 190 16.06 12.74 8.13
CA ILE A 190 16.20 13.13 6.73
C ILE A 190 14.97 12.70 5.92
N SER A 191 14.49 11.45 6.13
CA SER A 191 13.33 10.89 5.41
C SER A 191 12.07 11.73 5.59
N LEU A 192 11.93 12.41 6.73
CA LEU A 192 10.74 13.18 7.10
C LEU A 192 10.91 14.70 6.95
N MET A 193 12.03 15.18 6.38
CA MET A 193 12.25 16.62 6.16
C MET A 193 11.14 17.25 5.31
N GLU A 194 10.72 18.47 5.67
CA GLU A 194 9.62 19.16 4.99
C GLU A 194 10.03 19.82 3.67
N LYS A 195 11.22 20.46 3.67
CA LYS A 195 11.72 21.17 2.50
C LYS A 195 12.33 20.19 1.51
N TRP A 196 11.69 20.04 0.38
CA TRP A 196 12.04 19.05 -0.63
C TRP A 196 13.48 19.14 -1.11
N ASP A 197 13.95 20.36 -1.47
CA ASP A 197 15.31 20.55 -1.99
C ASP A 197 16.38 20.21 -0.94
N GLU A 198 16.20 20.69 0.30
CA GLU A 198 17.09 20.36 1.42
C GLU A 198 17.11 18.86 1.71
N LYS A 199 15.94 18.20 1.62
CA LYS A 199 15.80 16.76 1.80
C LYS A 199 16.57 15.98 0.75
N ILE A 200 16.40 16.31 -0.55
CA ILE A 200 17.11 15.67 -1.64
C ILE A 200 18.62 15.79 -1.47
N GLU A 201 19.13 17.00 -1.14
CA GLU A 201 20.55 17.19 -0.87
C GLU A 201 21.06 16.39 0.33
N ALA A 202 20.27 16.32 1.42
CA ALA A 202 20.63 15.54 2.59
C ALA A 202 20.66 14.04 2.30
N ILE A 203 19.70 13.53 1.51
CA ILE A 203 19.66 12.14 1.04
C ILE A 203 20.93 11.85 0.23
N ILE A 204 21.24 12.68 -0.77
CA ILE A 204 22.43 12.50 -1.61
C ILE A 204 23.69 12.42 -0.74
N ARG A 205 23.93 13.41 0.12
CA ARG A 205 25.09 13.42 1.00
C ARG A 205 25.18 12.19 1.91
N GLY A 206 24.03 11.73 2.44
CA GLY A 206 23.99 10.58 3.36
C GLY A 206 24.19 9.24 2.69
N THR A 207 23.81 9.09 1.41
CA THR A 207 23.75 7.79 0.76
C THR A 207 24.87 7.51 -0.26
N LEU A 208 25.68 8.54 -0.61
CA LEU A 208 26.77 8.40 -1.60
C LEU A 208 27.77 7.27 -1.28
N GLN A 209 28.05 7.04 0.02
CA GLN A 209 29.01 6.03 0.50
C GLN A 209 28.33 4.76 1.01
N GLU A 210 27.00 4.68 0.93
CA GLU A 210 26.28 3.52 1.39
C GLU A 210 26.13 2.47 0.28
N ASP A 211 26.06 1.22 0.67
CA ASP A 211 25.73 0.10 -0.22
C ASP A 211 24.22 0.02 -0.41
N VAL A 212 23.66 0.93 -1.23
CA VAL A 212 22.24 0.93 -1.55
C VAL A 212 21.95 -0.18 -2.56
N ARG A 213 21.07 -1.11 -2.18
CA ARG A 213 20.71 -2.29 -2.98
C ARG A 213 19.28 -2.31 -3.44
N SER A 214 18.38 -1.62 -2.75
CA SER A 214 17.00 -1.47 -3.17
C SER A 214 16.49 -0.07 -3.00
N LEU A 215 15.52 0.29 -3.82
CA LEU A 215 14.82 1.58 -3.80
C LEU A 215 13.35 1.33 -3.51
N ALA A 216 12.72 2.25 -2.78
CA ALA A 216 11.28 2.23 -2.54
C ALA A 216 10.69 3.64 -2.54
N GLY A 217 9.61 3.86 -3.29
CA GLY A 217 8.93 5.16 -3.35
C GLY A 217 8.19 5.42 -4.65
N VAL A 218 7.61 6.63 -4.72
CA VAL A 218 6.84 7.08 -5.89
C VAL A 218 7.79 7.36 -7.07
N PRO A 219 7.48 6.90 -8.31
CA PRO A 219 8.34 7.03 -9.48
C PRO A 219 8.83 8.45 -9.79
N SER A 220 7.94 9.43 -9.76
CA SER A 220 8.29 10.84 -10.04
C SER A 220 9.33 11.39 -9.07
N TRP A 221 9.16 11.12 -7.78
CA TRP A 221 10.08 11.59 -6.74
C TRP A 221 11.43 10.87 -6.82
N MET A 222 11.41 9.56 -7.03
CA MET A 222 12.62 8.76 -7.16
C MET A 222 13.44 9.19 -8.39
N LEU A 223 12.77 9.46 -9.52
CA LEU A 223 13.44 9.95 -10.73
C LEU A 223 14.09 11.31 -10.51
N THR A 224 13.42 12.23 -9.81
CA THR A 224 13.98 13.53 -9.43
C THR A 224 15.24 13.37 -8.57
N LEU A 225 15.21 12.50 -7.55
CA LEU A 225 16.37 12.19 -6.72
C LEU A 225 17.53 11.62 -7.54
N MET A 226 17.25 10.63 -8.41
CA MET A 226 18.27 9.99 -9.24
C MET A 226 18.92 10.96 -10.23
N ASN A 227 18.15 11.80 -10.89
CA ASN A 227 18.70 12.81 -11.79
C ASN A 227 19.60 13.79 -11.04
N LYS A 228 19.17 14.25 -9.86
CA LYS A 228 19.99 15.13 -9.01
C LYS A 228 21.28 14.47 -8.53
N LEU A 229 21.22 13.17 -8.21
CA LEU A 229 22.39 12.38 -7.83
C LEU A 229 23.39 12.27 -9.00
N LEU A 230 22.93 12.03 -10.23
CA LEU A 230 23.76 11.99 -11.43
C LEU A 230 24.40 13.36 -11.72
N GLU A 231 23.63 14.45 -11.64
CA GLU A 231 24.14 15.82 -11.76
C GLU A 231 25.26 16.12 -10.74
N THR A 232 25.02 15.75 -9.46
CA THR A 232 25.95 16.02 -8.38
C THR A 232 27.26 15.23 -8.50
N THR A 233 27.18 13.99 -9.00
CA THR A 233 28.34 13.09 -9.08
C THR A 233 29.06 13.12 -10.42
N GLY A 234 28.44 13.68 -11.47
CA GLY A 234 28.94 13.64 -12.84
C GLY A 234 28.94 12.23 -13.45
N LYS A 235 28.26 11.27 -12.82
CA LYS A 235 28.14 9.90 -13.32
C LYS A 235 27.05 9.83 -14.38
N LYS A 236 27.18 8.83 -15.27
CA LYS A 236 26.20 8.60 -16.33
C LYS A 236 25.05 7.69 -15.87
N TYR A 237 25.35 6.71 -15.02
CA TYR A 237 24.39 5.72 -14.56
C TYR A 237 24.36 5.63 -13.02
N ILE A 238 23.20 5.34 -12.47
CA ILE A 238 22.99 5.18 -11.01
C ILE A 238 23.78 4.00 -10.45
N ASP A 239 23.88 2.92 -11.21
CA ASP A 239 24.65 1.73 -10.85
C ASP A 239 26.17 1.91 -10.91
N GLU A 240 26.68 3.05 -11.38
CA GLU A 240 28.07 3.46 -11.16
C GLU A 240 28.30 4.03 -9.75
N ILE A 241 27.23 4.49 -9.10
CA ILE A 241 27.25 5.05 -7.73
C ILE A 241 26.94 3.93 -6.75
N TRP A 242 25.79 3.30 -6.90
CA TRP A 242 25.34 2.16 -6.09
C TRP A 242 25.52 0.85 -6.88
N LYS A 243 26.74 0.29 -6.80
CA LYS A 243 27.19 -0.80 -7.67
C LYS A 243 26.41 -2.11 -7.50
N ASN A 244 25.74 -2.27 -6.35
CA ASN A 244 25.00 -3.47 -6.01
C ASN A 244 23.48 -3.26 -6.06
N LEU A 245 23.02 -2.20 -6.73
CA LEU A 245 21.61 -1.88 -6.87
C LEU A 245 20.86 -2.96 -7.65
N GLU A 246 19.84 -3.58 -7.05
CA GLU A 246 19.15 -4.76 -7.59
C GLU A 246 17.71 -4.49 -8.02
N VAL A 247 16.95 -3.71 -7.22
CA VAL A 247 15.50 -3.62 -7.36
C VAL A 247 14.93 -2.26 -6.97
N TYR A 248 13.86 -1.87 -7.67
CA TYR A 248 13.03 -0.73 -7.32
C TYR A 248 11.58 -1.18 -7.06
N PHE A 249 11.13 -0.99 -5.83
CA PHE A 249 9.74 -1.16 -5.42
C PHE A 249 9.01 0.18 -5.57
N HIS A 250 7.99 0.21 -6.42
CA HIS A 250 7.29 1.44 -6.72
C HIS A 250 5.77 1.27 -6.66
N GLY A 251 5.09 2.37 -6.41
CA GLY A 251 3.63 2.42 -6.36
C GLY A 251 3.14 3.86 -6.26
N GLY A 252 1.85 4.02 -5.99
CA GLY A 252 1.24 5.33 -5.84
C GLY A 252 0.78 5.96 -7.16
N VAL A 253 1.50 5.72 -8.26
CA VAL A 253 1.14 6.14 -9.62
C VAL A 253 1.57 5.07 -10.62
N SER A 254 0.95 5.05 -11.82
CA SER A 254 1.36 4.13 -12.88
C SER A 254 2.84 4.32 -13.26
N PHE A 255 3.58 3.22 -13.38
CA PHE A 255 5.00 3.25 -13.73
C PHE A 255 5.25 3.43 -15.24
N LYS A 256 4.28 3.10 -16.08
CA LYS A 256 4.44 3.10 -17.55
C LYS A 256 5.07 4.38 -18.12
N PRO A 257 4.68 5.60 -17.70
CA PRO A 257 5.28 6.84 -18.21
C PRO A 257 6.76 7.01 -17.86
N TYR A 258 7.19 6.44 -16.73
CA TYR A 258 8.55 6.62 -16.18
C TYR A 258 9.54 5.53 -16.63
N ARG A 259 9.05 4.38 -17.08
CA ARG A 259 9.85 3.17 -17.38
C ARG A 259 11.04 3.44 -18.31
N THR A 260 10.84 4.25 -19.34
CA THR A 260 11.88 4.58 -20.31
C THR A 260 13.00 5.43 -19.68
N GLU A 261 12.63 6.41 -18.85
CA GLU A 261 13.60 7.29 -18.20
C GLU A 261 14.45 6.51 -17.19
N PHE A 262 13.85 5.65 -16.38
CA PHE A 262 14.60 4.75 -15.48
C PHE A 262 15.57 3.84 -16.25
N LYS A 263 15.16 3.25 -17.38
CA LYS A 263 16.03 2.43 -18.22
C LYS A 263 17.19 3.20 -18.83
N ASN A 264 17.06 4.52 -19.03
CA ASN A 264 18.13 5.36 -19.56
C ASN A 264 19.20 5.71 -18.53
N ILE A 265 18.86 5.74 -17.24
CA ILE A 265 19.76 6.12 -16.14
C ILE A 265 20.27 4.92 -15.32
N ILE A 266 19.80 3.71 -15.58
CA ILE A 266 20.26 2.47 -14.96
C ILE A 266 20.78 1.56 -16.07
N SER A 267 22.10 1.23 -16.06
CA SER A 267 22.71 0.41 -17.11
C SER A 267 22.59 -1.09 -16.87
N ASN A 268 22.34 -1.49 -15.61
CA ASN A 268 22.20 -2.88 -15.23
C ASN A 268 20.91 -3.50 -15.81
N LYS A 269 21.07 -4.38 -16.82
CA LYS A 269 19.94 -5.08 -17.47
C LYS A 269 19.22 -6.10 -16.56
N GLN A 270 19.83 -6.49 -15.45
CA GLN A 270 19.22 -7.40 -14.48
C GLN A 270 18.45 -6.66 -13.38
N PHE A 271 18.49 -5.32 -13.38
CA PHE A 271 17.74 -4.50 -12.42
C PHE A 271 16.24 -4.77 -12.54
N LYS A 272 15.60 -4.99 -11.41
CA LYS A 272 14.17 -5.36 -11.36
C LYS A 272 13.29 -4.20 -10.93
N TYR A 273 12.10 -4.17 -11.48
CA TYR A 273 11.03 -3.25 -11.12
C TYR A 273 9.87 -4.06 -10.57
N TYR A 274 9.41 -3.71 -9.37
CA TYR A 274 8.28 -4.34 -8.71
C TYR A 274 7.23 -3.32 -8.37
N GLU A 275 6.05 -3.46 -8.94
CA GLU A 275 4.93 -2.57 -8.74
C GLU A 275 4.07 -3.03 -7.56
N VAL A 276 3.60 -2.07 -6.77
CA VAL A 276 2.62 -2.29 -5.71
C VAL A 276 1.45 -1.32 -5.87
N TYR A 277 0.25 -1.78 -5.54
CA TYR A 277 -0.91 -0.94 -5.45
C TYR A 277 -1.24 -0.69 -3.99
N ASN A 278 -0.89 0.49 -3.52
CA ASN A 278 -1.18 0.99 -2.18
C ASN A 278 -1.76 2.39 -2.24
N ALA A 279 -2.62 2.71 -1.27
CA ALA A 279 -3.23 4.01 -1.09
C ALA A 279 -3.34 4.33 0.41
N SER A 280 -3.85 5.51 0.75
CA SER A 280 -4.11 5.89 2.14
C SER A 280 -5.12 4.96 2.80
N GLU A 281 -6.01 4.38 2.02
CA GLU A 281 -7.08 3.48 2.41
C GLU A 281 -6.61 2.05 2.71
N GLY A 282 -5.48 1.63 2.14
CA GLY A 282 -4.94 0.28 2.33
C GLY A 282 -3.83 -0.11 1.36
N PHE A 283 -3.32 -1.31 1.53
CA PHE A 283 -2.38 -1.96 0.64
C PHE A 283 -3.13 -3.09 -0.08
N PHE A 284 -3.28 -3.01 -1.41
CA PHE A 284 -4.24 -3.84 -2.14
C PHE A 284 -3.62 -4.96 -2.94
N ALA A 285 -2.54 -4.66 -3.70
CA ALA A 285 -1.97 -5.65 -4.60
C ALA A 285 -0.45 -5.50 -4.77
N ILE A 286 0.20 -6.59 -5.18
CA ILE A 286 1.65 -6.69 -5.35
C ILE A 286 1.95 -7.43 -6.65
N GLN A 287 2.93 -6.97 -7.40
CA GLN A 287 3.48 -7.74 -8.51
C GLN A 287 4.08 -9.06 -7.97
N ASP A 288 3.51 -10.19 -8.37
CA ASP A 288 3.85 -11.53 -7.88
C ASP A 288 4.91 -12.24 -8.73
N ARG A 289 5.17 -11.76 -9.96
CA ARG A 289 6.12 -12.34 -10.92
C ARG A 289 7.06 -11.29 -11.51
N ASN A 290 8.29 -11.71 -11.83
CA ASN A 290 9.23 -10.86 -12.54
C ASN A 290 8.65 -10.43 -13.90
N ASP A 291 8.88 -9.17 -14.25
CA ASP A 291 8.53 -8.59 -15.55
C ASP A 291 7.02 -8.69 -15.92
N SER A 292 6.14 -8.84 -14.91
CA SER A 292 4.69 -8.81 -15.08
C SER A 292 4.14 -7.39 -14.98
N ASP A 293 3.13 -7.07 -15.77
CA ASP A 293 2.32 -5.86 -15.61
C ASP A 293 1.04 -6.13 -14.77
N GLU A 294 0.87 -7.36 -14.27
CA GLU A 294 -0.24 -7.79 -13.43
C GLU A 294 0.15 -7.73 -11.94
N LEU A 295 -0.80 -7.39 -11.08
CA LEU A 295 -0.65 -7.34 -9.64
C LEU A 295 -1.61 -8.34 -8.99
N LEU A 296 -1.08 -9.21 -8.13
CA LEU A 296 -1.88 -10.11 -7.31
C LEU A 296 -2.63 -9.33 -6.23
N LEU A 297 -3.95 -9.45 -6.21
CA LEU A 297 -4.80 -8.88 -5.16
C LEU A 297 -4.57 -9.61 -3.84
N MET A 298 -4.23 -8.88 -2.79
CA MET A 298 -3.93 -9.44 -1.47
C MET A 298 -5.22 -9.56 -0.64
N LEU A 299 -5.64 -10.78 -0.35
CA LEU A 299 -6.97 -11.06 0.18
C LEU A 299 -7.05 -11.12 1.71
N ASP A 300 -5.91 -11.16 2.41
CA ASP A 300 -5.82 -11.40 3.85
C ASP A 300 -5.19 -10.21 4.63
N TYR A 301 -5.41 -8.97 4.14
CA TYR A 301 -4.90 -7.74 4.74
C TYR A 301 -5.93 -6.97 5.58
N GLY A 302 -6.97 -7.66 6.06
CA GLY A 302 -8.04 -6.99 6.79
C GLY A 302 -8.89 -6.10 5.87
N ILE A 303 -9.00 -6.46 4.60
CA ILE A 303 -9.79 -5.76 3.59
C ILE A 303 -10.76 -6.74 2.93
N PHE A 304 -12.04 -6.41 2.95
CA PHE A 304 -13.06 -7.06 2.14
C PHE A 304 -13.32 -6.23 0.89
N TYR A 305 -13.29 -6.89 -0.27
CA TYR A 305 -13.42 -6.26 -1.58
C TYR A 305 -14.78 -6.47 -2.20
N GLU A 306 -15.36 -5.40 -2.72
CA GLU A 306 -16.51 -5.40 -3.62
C GLU A 306 -16.16 -4.60 -4.88
N PHE A 307 -16.93 -4.80 -5.94
CA PHE A 307 -16.63 -4.29 -7.27
C PHE A 307 -17.88 -3.67 -7.90
N ILE A 308 -17.72 -2.53 -8.59
CA ILE A 308 -18.73 -1.93 -9.46
C ILE A 308 -18.27 -2.10 -10.89
N GLU A 309 -19.03 -2.80 -11.72
CA GLU A 309 -18.77 -2.91 -13.16
C GLU A 309 -18.89 -1.52 -13.82
N ILE A 310 -17.81 -1.09 -14.50
CA ILE A 310 -17.82 0.17 -15.25
C ILE A 310 -18.38 -0.10 -16.63
N ASN A 311 -19.70 0.09 -16.77
CA ASN A 311 -20.40 -0.10 -18.02
C ASN A 311 -20.94 1.26 -18.51
N ASN A 312 -20.44 1.73 -19.66
CA ASN A 312 -20.84 3.03 -20.24
C ASN A 312 -22.32 3.08 -20.68
N SER A 313 -23.04 1.96 -20.60
CA SER A 313 -24.41 1.83 -21.12
C SER A 313 -25.50 1.81 -20.05
N THR A 314 -25.20 1.62 -18.77
CA THR A 314 -26.23 1.54 -17.72
C THR A 314 -25.98 2.53 -16.58
N LYS A 315 -27.01 3.29 -16.18
CA LYS A 315 -26.96 4.24 -15.05
C LYS A 315 -27.06 3.57 -13.68
N SER A 316 -27.26 2.26 -13.58
CA SER A 316 -27.37 1.55 -12.31
C SER A 316 -26.05 0.89 -11.95
N GLU A 317 -25.46 1.30 -10.83
CA GLU A 317 -24.28 0.66 -10.24
C GLU A 317 -24.69 -0.72 -9.66
N LYS A 318 -24.23 -1.80 -10.28
CA LYS A 318 -24.36 -3.15 -9.72
C LYS A 318 -23.09 -3.43 -8.90
N ILE A 319 -23.24 -3.54 -7.59
CA ILE A 319 -22.16 -3.93 -6.69
C ILE A 319 -22.15 -5.45 -6.58
N ILE A 320 -20.99 -6.05 -6.76
CA ILE A 320 -20.76 -7.49 -6.71
C ILE A 320 -19.57 -7.81 -5.80
N ASP A 321 -19.52 -9.00 -5.24
CA ASP A 321 -18.37 -9.52 -4.54
C ASP A 321 -17.36 -10.20 -5.50
N LEU A 322 -16.26 -10.72 -4.97
CA LEU A 322 -15.21 -11.36 -5.74
C LEU A 322 -15.69 -12.58 -6.55
N SER A 323 -16.78 -13.26 -6.12
CA SER A 323 -17.31 -14.46 -6.79
C SER A 323 -17.89 -14.16 -8.17
N MET A 324 -18.31 -12.91 -8.40
CA MET A 324 -18.99 -12.48 -9.63
C MET A 324 -18.07 -11.68 -10.56
N VAL A 325 -16.79 -11.55 -10.22
CA VAL A 325 -15.82 -10.80 -11.05
C VAL A 325 -15.47 -11.60 -12.30
N GLU A 326 -15.58 -10.95 -13.46
CA GLU A 326 -15.27 -11.53 -14.78
C GLU A 326 -13.94 -11.00 -15.31
N VAL A 327 -13.18 -11.89 -15.95
CA VAL A 327 -11.89 -11.54 -16.56
C VAL A 327 -12.09 -10.61 -17.77
N GLY A 328 -11.27 -9.58 -17.88
CA GLY A 328 -11.32 -8.60 -18.96
C GLY A 328 -12.32 -7.45 -18.77
N VAL A 329 -13.02 -7.43 -17.64
CA VAL A 329 -13.99 -6.38 -17.32
C VAL A 329 -13.33 -5.32 -16.40
N ASN A 330 -13.69 -4.05 -16.63
CA ASN A 330 -13.25 -2.92 -15.80
C ASN A 330 -14.18 -2.76 -14.59
N TYR A 331 -13.57 -2.62 -13.41
CA TYR A 331 -14.29 -2.43 -12.16
C TYR A 331 -13.78 -1.21 -11.39
N ALA A 332 -14.66 -0.53 -10.68
CA ALA A 332 -14.30 0.37 -9.59
C ALA A 332 -14.31 -0.41 -8.27
N LEU A 333 -13.31 -0.18 -7.42
CA LEU A 333 -13.18 -0.86 -6.14
C LEU A 333 -14.03 -0.20 -5.04
N ILE A 334 -14.69 -1.07 -4.28
CA ILE A 334 -15.30 -0.74 -2.99
C ILE A 334 -14.59 -1.58 -1.93
N ILE A 335 -14.29 -1.00 -0.78
CA ILE A 335 -13.59 -1.69 0.31
C ILE A 335 -14.29 -1.54 1.64
N SER A 336 -14.18 -2.58 2.46
CA SER A 336 -14.42 -2.50 3.90
C SER A 336 -13.12 -2.91 4.61
N THR A 337 -12.60 -2.08 5.54
CA THR A 337 -11.24 -2.21 6.04
C THR A 337 -11.14 -2.33 7.55
N ASN A 338 -10.01 -2.85 8.03
CA ASN A 338 -9.61 -2.88 9.42
C ASN A 338 -9.19 -1.51 10.01
N SER A 339 -9.46 -0.42 9.28
CA SER A 339 -9.46 0.97 9.76
C SER A 339 -10.88 1.53 9.88
N GLY A 340 -11.89 0.71 9.59
CA GLY A 340 -13.29 1.07 9.72
C GLY A 340 -13.86 1.90 8.58
N LEU A 341 -13.28 1.85 7.40
CA LEU A 341 -13.98 2.24 6.17
C LEU A 341 -14.94 1.10 5.80
N TRP A 342 -16.22 1.40 5.63
CA TRP A 342 -17.26 0.43 5.31
C TRP A 342 -17.87 0.72 3.96
N ARG A 343 -17.80 -0.25 3.04
CA ARG A 343 -18.28 -0.17 1.67
C ARG A 343 -17.90 1.16 0.99
N TYR A 344 -16.64 1.55 1.21
CA TYR A 344 -16.09 2.84 0.76
C TYR A 344 -15.62 2.75 -0.70
N LYS A 345 -16.11 3.66 -1.53
CA LYS A 345 -15.72 3.82 -2.94
C LYS A 345 -14.39 4.57 -2.99
N ILE A 346 -13.30 3.89 -3.36
CA ILE A 346 -11.97 4.51 -3.45
C ILE A 346 -11.93 5.56 -4.58
N GLY A 347 -12.61 5.26 -5.69
CA GLY A 347 -12.59 6.06 -6.92
C GLY A 347 -11.57 5.58 -7.95
N ASP A 348 -10.73 4.62 -7.60
CA ASP A 348 -9.79 3.99 -8.53
C ASP A 348 -10.49 2.91 -9.36
N THR A 349 -10.03 2.72 -10.60
CA THR A 349 -10.51 1.69 -11.50
C THR A 349 -9.47 0.60 -11.73
N THR A 350 -9.92 -0.62 -11.94
CA THR A 350 -9.06 -1.78 -12.15
C THR A 350 -9.65 -2.68 -13.23
N VAL A 351 -8.79 -3.42 -13.94
CA VAL A 351 -9.21 -4.45 -14.90
C VAL A 351 -8.84 -5.82 -14.31
N SER A 352 -9.76 -6.77 -14.32
CA SER A 352 -9.42 -8.15 -13.96
C SER A 352 -8.80 -8.85 -15.17
N TYR A 353 -7.53 -9.28 -15.10
CA TYR A 353 -6.91 -10.14 -16.14
C TYR A 353 -6.95 -11.62 -15.80
N THR A 354 -6.96 -11.94 -14.52
CA THR A 354 -7.32 -13.26 -13.96
C THR A 354 -8.28 -13.01 -12.81
N HIS A 355 -8.88 -14.04 -12.23
CA HIS A 355 -9.81 -13.86 -11.10
C HIS A 355 -9.22 -13.09 -9.89
N LEU A 356 -7.88 -12.93 -9.82
CA LEU A 356 -7.18 -12.30 -8.71
C LEU A 356 -6.10 -11.29 -9.12
N THR A 357 -5.88 -11.03 -10.42
CA THR A 357 -4.87 -10.06 -10.85
C THR A 357 -5.51 -8.77 -11.37
N LEU A 358 -5.05 -7.65 -10.83
CA LEU A 358 -5.56 -6.32 -11.10
C LEU A 358 -4.43 -5.43 -11.62
N PRO A 359 -4.36 -5.04 -12.89
CA PRO A 359 -3.62 -3.85 -13.26
C PRO A 359 -4.44 -2.61 -12.89
N THR A 360 -3.79 -1.67 -12.25
CA THR A 360 -4.41 -0.41 -11.88
C THR A 360 -4.29 0.60 -13.02
N ASN A 361 -5.42 1.09 -13.51
CA ASN A 361 -5.47 2.34 -14.24
C ASN A 361 -5.83 3.45 -13.22
N ARG A 362 -4.80 4.01 -12.55
CA ARG A 362 -4.96 5.31 -11.90
C ARG A 362 -4.91 6.34 -13.02
N GLU A 363 -6.06 6.85 -13.40
CA GLU A 363 -6.12 8.11 -14.13
C GLU A 363 -5.76 9.22 -13.15
N VAL A 364 -4.68 9.94 -13.47
CA VAL A 364 -4.21 11.14 -12.78
C VAL A 364 -5.12 12.31 -13.14
#